data_a25e0ee349d3552d69def8e2610b08bb
#
_entry.id   a25e0ee349d3552d69def8e2610b08bb
#
_cell.length_a   1.000
_cell.length_b   1.000
_cell.length_c   1.000
_cell.angle_alpha   90.00
_cell.angle_beta   90.00
_cell.angle_gamma   90.00
#
_symmetry.space_group_name_H-M   'P 1'
#
loop_
_entity.id
_entity.type
_entity.pdbx_description
1 polymer ?
#
loop_
_entity_poly.entity_id
_entity_poly.type
_entity_poly.pdbx_seq_one_letter_code
_entity_poly.pdbx_strand_id
1 'polypeptide(L)'
;MADQVTMFHLVSVVLDPYTYESAWILETAGRILAEFAGADCRTAWIVTADERDTTAFLGPWAERYLTFCDPDRTAVEALGVAEIPALVHVGNDLSVIGMADGWDPDQWRPITDHLATMMSWSRPLFPKQGDPLAFAGSPAAG
;
A
#
# COMPACT_ATOMS: atom_id res chain seq x y z
N MET A 1 -12.35 -12.40 -27.20
CA MET A 1 -11.08 -11.86 -27.61
C MET A 1 -10.21 -11.60 -26.39
N ALA A 2 -8.96 -11.98 -26.49
CA ALA A 2 -8.04 -11.78 -25.38
C ALA A 2 -7.88 -10.29 -25.03
N ASP A 3 -7.99 -9.44 -26.03
CA ASP A 3 -7.90 -8.01 -25.87
C ASP A 3 -9.09 -7.39 -25.10
N GLN A 4 -10.11 -8.19 -24.85
CA GLN A 4 -11.25 -7.75 -24.05
C GLN A 4 -11.05 -8.00 -22.56
N VAL A 5 -9.96 -8.65 -22.17
CA VAL A 5 -9.69 -8.93 -20.76
C VAL A 5 -9.32 -7.61 -20.07
N THR A 6 -10.12 -7.27 -19.06
CA THR A 6 -9.84 -6.09 -18.24
C THR A 6 -8.67 -6.39 -17.31
N MET A 7 -7.68 -5.51 -17.33
CA MET A 7 -6.55 -5.62 -16.39
C MET A 7 -7.00 -5.15 -15.02
N PHE A 8 -6.78 -6.00 -14.02
CA PHE A 8 -7.02 -5.64 -12.63
C PHE A 8 -5.74 -5.05 -12.04
N HIS A 9 -5.88 -3.92 -11.38
CA HIS A 9 -4.76 -3.31 -10.66
C HIS A 9 -5.21 -2.91 -9.26
N LEU A 10 -4.41 -3.25 -8.28
CA LEU A 10 -4.61 -2.88 -6.88
C LEU A 10 -3.30 -2.31 -6.35
N VAL A 11 -3.35 -1.12 -5.81
CA VAL A 11 -2.23 -0.54 -5.08
C VAL A 11 -2.60 -0.52 -3.60
N SER A 12 -1.71 -1.07 -2.77
CA SER A 12 -1.97 -1.23 -1.33
C SER A 12 -0.78 -0.77 -0.53
N VAL A 13 -1.06 -0.24 0.65
CA VAL A 13 -0.04 -0.03 1.68
C VAL A 13 -0.30 -1.05 2.79
N VAL A 14 0.75 -1.78 3.16
CA VAL A 14 0.70 -2.79 4.22
C VAL A 14 1.15 -2.14 5.51
N LEU A 15 0.35 -2.28 6.55
CA LEU A 15 0.58 -1.64 7.84
C LEU A 15 0.42 -2.64 8.98
N ASP A 16 1.19 -2.43 10.05
CA ASP A 16 1.09 -3.18 11.30
C ASP A 16 0.80 -2.20 12.44
N PRO A 17 -0.43 -2.18 12.98
CA PRO A 17 -0.80 -1.20 14.01
C PRO A 17 0.00 -1.29 15.30
N TYR A 18 0.69 -2.40 15.51
CA TYR A 18 1.46 -2.66 16.71
C TYR A 18 2.89 -2.15 16.62
N THR A 19 3.24 -1.46 15.52
CA THR A 19 4.57 -0.89 15.30
C THR A 19 4.48 0.61 15.10
N TYR A 20 5.52 1.33 15.54
CA TYR A 20 5.59 2.79 15.37
C TYR A 20 5.81 3.16 13.91
N GLU A 21 6.55 2.35 13.17
CA GLU A 21 6.87 2.61 11.77
C GLU A 21 5.62 2.77 10.92
N SER A 22 4.61 1.95 11.16
CA SER A 22 3.34 2.05 10.44
C SER A 22 2.57 3.33 10.81
N ALA A 23 2.63 3.73 12.08
CA ALA A 23 2.01 4.98 12.51
C ALA A 23 2.69 6.19 11.86
N TRP A 24 4.01 6.15 11.73
CA TRP A 24 4.78 7.26 11.16
C TRP A 24 4.43 7.52 9.70
N ILE A 25 4.12 6.48 8.94
CA ILE A 25 3.88 6.60 7.50
C ILE A 25 2.40 6.82 7.14
N LEU A 26 1.49 6.66 8.08
CA LEU A 26 0.06 6.58 7.78
C LEU A 26 -0.45 7.78 6.97
N GLU A 27 -0.16 9.00 7.39
CA GLU A 27 -0.62 10.20 6.70
C GLU A 27 -0.02 10.30 5.28
N THR A 28 1.26 10.03 5.16
CA THR A 28 1.96 10.08 3.87
C THR A 28 1.41 9.00 2.95
N ALA A 29 1.21 7.78 3.44
CA ALA A 29 0.66 6.68 2.67
C ALA A 29 -0.77 6.99 2.21
N GLY A 30 -1.59 7.56 3.09
CA GLY A 30 -2.94 7.95 2.73
C GLY A 30 -2.96 8.98 1.61
N ARG A 31 -2.05 9.93 1.63
CA ARG A 31 -1.92 10.94 0.57
C ARG A 31 -1.48 10.31 -0.75
N ILE A 32 -0.57 9.35 -0.71
CA ILE A 32 -0.12 8.64 -1.92
C ILE A 32 -1.28 7.86 -2.53
N LEU A 33 -2.04 7.13 -1.73
CA LEU A 33 -3.19 6.39 -2.22
C LEU A 33 -4.28 7.32 -2.77
N ALA A 34 -4.44 8.49 -2.16
CA ALA A 34 -5.44 9.46 -2.60
C ALA A 34 -5.23 9.87 -4.06
N GLU A 35 -3.98 9.92 -4.53
CA GLU A 35 -3.69 10.28 -5.92
C GLU A 35 -4.31 9.29 -6.90
N PHE A 36 -4.42 8.02 -6.52
CA PHE A 36 -4.94 6.97 -7.40
C PHE A 36 -6.41 6.66 -7.16
N ALA A 37 -7.06 7.29 -6.19
CA ALA A 37 -8.44 6.95 -5.83
C ALA A 37 -9.43 7.16 -6.98
N GLY A 38 -9.15 8.09 -7.88
CA GLY A 38 -10.00 8.33 -9.06
C GLY A 38 -9.54 7.61 -10.32
N ALA A 39 -8.43 6.89 -10.28
CA ALA A 39 -7.89 6.18 -11.42
C ALA A 39 -8.61 4.84 -11.61
N ASP A 40 -8.36 4.18 -12.74
CA ASP A 40 -8.95 2.89 -13.05
C ASP A 40 -8.18 1.76 -12.37
N CYS A 41 -8.03 1.89 -11.06
CA CYS A 41 -7.39 0.89 -10.20
C CYS A 41 -8.05 0.96 -8.82
N ARG A 42 -7.80 -0.07 -8.01
CA ARG A 42 -8.29 -0.11 -6.64
C ARG A 42 -7.18 0.33 -5.68
N THR A 43 -7.59 1.02 -4.65
CA THR A 43 -6.70 1.46 -3.57
C THR A 43 -7.11 0.77 -2.29
N ALA A 44 -6.14 0.33 -1.50
CA ALA A 44 -6.45 -0.45 -0.30
C ALA A 44 -5.39 -0.31 0.79
N TRP A 45 -5.84 -0.58 2.00
CA TRP A 45 -4.96 -0.89 3.13
C TRP A 45 -4.95 -2.39 3.35
N ILE A 46 -3.80 -2.94 3.66
CA ILE A 46 -3.68 -4.31 4.20
C ILE A 46 -3.08 -4.15 5.59
N VAL A 47 -3.84 -4.55 6.61
CA VAL A 47 -3.47 -4.28 7.99
C VAL A 47 -3.39 -5.61 8.76
N THR A 48 -2.25 -5.86 9.41
CA THR A 48 -1.98 -7.12 10.11
C THR A 48 -2.62 -7.12 11.51
N ALA A 49 -3.92 -6.89 11.55
CA ALA A 49 -4.70 -6.85 12.78
C ALA A 49 -6.13 -7.26 12.48
N ASP A 50 -6.90 -7.52 13.54
CA ASP A 50 -8.33 -7.78 13.39
C ASP A 50 -9.08 -6.49 13.02
N GLU A 51 -10.37 -6.63 12.75
CA GLU A 51 -11.19 -5.50 12.32
C GLU A 51 -11.22 -4.37 13.34
N ARG A 52 -11.31 -4.70 14.63
CA ARG A 52 -11.38 -3.72 15.69
C ARG A 52 -10.12 -2.86 15.77
N ASP A 53 -8.96 -3.51 15.82
CA ASP A 53 -7.69 -2.81 15.95
C ASP A 53 -7.33 -2.07 14.66
N THR A 54 -7.70 -2.64 13.51
CA THR A 54 -7.51 -1.98 12.21
C THR A 54 -8.30 -0.68 12.14
N THR A 55 -9.57 -0.72 12.50
CA THR A 55 -10.42 0.47 12.47
C THR A 55 -9.92 1.54 13.43
N ALA A 56 -9.51 1.13 14.63
CA ALA A 56 -8.98 2.06 15.64
C ALA A 56 -7.68 2.73 15.13
N PHE A 57 -6.82 1.95 14.47
CA PHE A 57 -5.55 2.46 13.97
C PHE A 57 -5.75 3.43 12.80
N LEU A 58 -6.55 3.04 11.82
CA LEU A 58 -6.74 3.83 10.61
C LEU A 58 -7.58 5.09 10.86
N GLY A 59 -8.50 5.05 11.83
CA GLY A 59 -9.40 6.16 12.07
C GLY A 59 -10.18 6.52 10.81
N PRO A 60 -10.20 7.81 10.40
CA PRO A 60 -10.93 8.23 9.20
C PRO A 60 -10.44 7.57 7.91
N TRP A 61 -9.20 7.10 7.88
CA TRP A 61 -8.65 6.45 6.69
C TRP A 61 -9.32 5.12 6.37
N ALA A 62 -9.96 4.48 7.37
CA ALA A 62 -10.61 3.19 7.17
C ALA A 62 -11.73 3.24 6.14
N GLU A 63 -12.37 4.40 5.98
CA GLU A 63 -13.49 4.57 5.06
C GLU A 63 -13.08 5.15 3.71
N ARG A 64 -11.82 5.58 3.58
CA ARG A 64 -11.33 6.24 2.36
C ARG A 64 -10.97 5.25 1.28
N TYR A 65 -10.52 4.07 1.64
CA TYR A 65 -10.09 3.02 0.72
C TYR A 65 -10.58 1.67 1.21
N LEU A 66 -10.44 0.65 0.36
CA LEU A 66 -10.71 -0.73 0.77
C LEU A 66 -9.78 -1.07 1.94
N THR A 67 -10.28 -1.89 2.86
CA THR A 67 -9.50 -2.30 4.02
C THR A 67 -9.55 -3.81 4.15
N PHE A 68 -8.37 -4.44 4.13
CA PHE A 68 -8.23 -5.88 4.31
C PHE A 68 -7.54 -6.14 5.65
N CYS A 69 -8.21 -6.87 6.52
CA CYS A 69 -7.63 -7.28 7.80
C CYS A 69 -6.91 -8.61 7.63
N ASP A 70 -5.66 -8.65 8.06
CA ASP A 70 -4.80 -9.82 7.89
C ASP A 70 -4.09 -10.15 9.21
N PRO A 71 -4.87 -10.50 10.28
CA PRO A 71 -4.28 -10.73 11.60
C PRO A 71 -3.29 -11.91 11.62
N ASP A 72 -3.50 -12.90 10.80
CA ASP A 72 -2.64 -14.08 10.74
C ASP A 72 -1.47 -13.93 9.75
N ARG A 73 -1.38 -12.76 9.09
CA ARG A 73 -0.32 -12.41 8.13
C ARG A 73 -0.29 -13.31 6.89
N THR A 74 -1.41 -13.97 6.60
CA THR A 74 -1.53 -14.89 5.45
C THR A 74 -1.36 -14.14 4.13
N ALA A 75 -2.03 -13.02 3.97
CA ALA A 75 -1.92 -12.21 2.75
C ALA A 75 -0.53 -11.61 2.60
N VAL A 76 0.04 -11.12 3.70
CA VAL A 76 1.39 -10.55 3.72
C VAL A 76 2.41 -11.59 3.27
N GLU A 77 2.30 -12.81 3.79
CA GLU A 77 3.18 -13.91 3.40
C GLU A 77 3.00 -14.28 1.94
N ALA A 78 1.76 -14.37 1.48
CA ALA A 78 1.47 -14.72 0.08
C ALA A 78 2.00 -13.69 -0.89
N LEU A 79 2.02 -12.40 -0.51
CA LEU A 79 2.56 -11.32 -1.33
C LEU A 79 4.10 -11.24 -1.29
N GLY A 80 4.73 -11.92 -0.37
CA GLY A 80 6.18 -11.90 -0.23
C GLY A 80 6.74 -10.66 0.45
N VAL A 81 5.92 -9.97 1.24
CA VAL A 81 6.36 -8.79 1.98
C VAL A 81 7.27 -9.21 3.12
N ALA A 82 8.45 -8.63 3.20
CA ALA A 82 9.45 -8.97 4.22
C ALA A 82 9.44 -8.01 5.40
N GLU A 83 9.13 -6.73 5.17
CA GLU A 83 9.07 -5.70 6.20
C GLU A 83 7.83 -4.83 6.02
N ILE A 84 7.30 -4.33 7.11
CA ILE A 84 6.13 -3.46 7.14
C ILE A 84 6.52 -2.13 7.81
N PRO A 85 6.18 -0.97 7.23
CA PRO A 85 5.23 -0.76 6.12
C PRO A 85 5.81 -1.19 4.78
N ALA A 86 4.92 -1.43 3.83
CA ALA A 86 5.30 -1.77 2.46
C ALA A 86 4.30 -1.22 1.47
N LEU A 87 4.76 -0.95 0.26
CA LEU A 87 3.89 -0.58 -0.86
C LEU A 87 3.87 -1.76 -1.83
N VAL A 88 2.66 -2.16 -2.24
CA VAL A 88 2.49 -3.32 -3.13
C VAL A 88 1.55 -2.94 -4.27
N HIS A 89 1.96 -3.25 -5.50
CA HIS A 89 1.12 -3.13 -6.68
C HIS A 89 0.91 -4.54 -7.22
N VAL A 90 -0.33 -5.00 -7.23
CA VAL A 90 -0.69 -6.32 -7.74
C VAL A 90 -1.60 -6.19 -8.95
N GLY A 91 -1.51 -7.17 -9.82
CA GLY A 91 -2.34 -7.27 -11.00
C GLY A 91 -3.27 -8.48 -10.94
N ASN A 92 -3.61 -9.01 -12.11
CA ASN A 92 -4.47 -10.17 -12.23
C ASN A 92 -3.90 -11.36 -11.45
N ASP A 93 -4.80 -12.15 -10.85
CA ASP A 93 -4.43 -13.33 -10.04
C ASP A 93 -3.53 -12.99 -8.87
N LEU A 94 -3.61 -11.73 -8.39
CA LEU A 94 -2.78 -11.22 -7.30
C LEU A 94 -1.28 -11.33 -7.58
N SER A 95 -0.90 -11.33 -8.84
CA SER A 95 0.52 -11.30 -9.22
C SER A 95 1.14 -9.97 -8.79
N VAL A 96 2.28 -10.03 -8.14
CA VAL A 96 2.98 -8.83 -7.68
C VAL A 96 3.70 -8.18 -8.85
N ILE A 97 3.30 -6.96 -9.18
CA ILE A 97 3.92 -6.19 -10.26
C ILE A 97 5.06 -5.32 -9.70
N GLY A 98 4.87 -4.78 -8.50
CA GLY A 98 5.88 -4.00 -7.82
C GLY A 98 5.69 -4.05 -6.31
N MET A 99 6.79 -4.00 -5.58
CA MET A 99 6.75 -4.03 -4.12
C MET A 99 8.01 -3.38 -3.56
N ALA A 100 7.83 -2.65 -2.46
CA ALA A 100 8.94 -2.07 -1.71
C ALA A 100 8.67 -2.22 -0.21
N ASP A 101 9.61 -2.83 0.50
CA ASP A 101 9.57 -3.00 1.95
C ASP A 101 10.14 -1.77 2.65
N GLY A 102 9.59 -1.43 3.82
CA GLY A 102 9.99 -0.26 4.57
C GLY A 102 9.51 1.03 3.90
N TRP A 103 9.99 2.17 4.39
CA TRP A 103 9.70 3.46 3.78
C TRP A 103 10.96 4.05 3.19
N ASP A 104 11.02 4.08 1.87
CA ASP A 104 12.07 4.74 1.12
C ASP A 104 11.42 5.36 -0.11
N PRO A 105 11.32 6.70 -0.19
CA PRO A 105 10.72 7.35 -1.35
C PRO A 105 11.34 6.94 -2.68
N ASP A 106 12.64 6.67 -2.68
CA ASP A 106 13.35 6.28 -3.90
C ASP A 106 12.96 4.88 -4.38
N GLN A 107 12.47 4.04 -3.47
CA GLN A 107 11.97 2.70 -3.81
C GLN A 107 10.47 2.69 -4.09
N TRP A 108 9.72 3.53 -3.42
CA TRP A 108 8.28 3.63 -3.64
C TRP A 108 7.95 4.35 -4.94
N ARG A 109 8.75 5.34 -5.31
CA ARG A 109 8.49 6.15 -6.51
C ARG A 109 8.44 5.35 -7.81
N PRO A 110 9.35 4.39 -8.07
CA PRO A 110 9.23 3.59 -9.29
C PRO A 110 7.93 2.81 -9.39
N ILE A 111 7.38 2.36 -8.26
CA ILE A 111 6.11 1.62 -8.21
C ILE A 111 4.95 2.54 -8.57
N THR A 112 4.89 3.71 -7.97
CA THR A 112 3.82 4.67 -8.25
C THR A 112 3.93 5.25 -9.66
N ASP A 113 5.15 5.48 -10.14
CA ASP A 113 5.37 5.96 -11.51
C ASP A 113 4.91 4.94 -12.54
N HIS A 114 5.21 3.67 -12.30
CA HIS A 114 4.80 2.59 -13.20
C HIS A 114 3.27 2.47 -13.23
N LEU A 115 2.63 2.49 -12.06
CA LEU A 115 1.17 2.45 -11.98
C LEU A 115 0.54 3.64 -12.68
N ALA A 116 1.06 4.85 -12.44
CA ALA A 116 0.54 6.05 -13.09
C ALA A 116 0.66 5.95 -14.63
N THR A 117 1.77 5.41 -15.11
CA THR A 117 1.96 5.21 -16.55
C THR A 117 0.94 4.22 -17.10
N MET A 118 0.72 3.09 -16.41
CA MET A 118 -0.25 2.09 -16.84
C MET A 118 -1.67 2.63 -16.85
N MET A 119 -1.99 3.53 -15.91
CA MET A 119 -3.33 4.10 -15.78
C MET A 119 -3.53 5.37 -16.61
N SER A 120 -2.49 5.87 -17.25
CA SER A 120 -2.50 7.20 -17.89
C SER A 120 -2.97 8.26 -16.89
N TRP A 121 -2.39 8.24 -15.71
CA TRP A 121 -2.83 9.03 -14.56
C TRP A 121 -1.70 9.90 -14.03
N SER A 122 -2.05 10.87 -13.20
CA SER A 122 -1.06 11.72 -12.54
C SER A 122 -0.30 10.94 -11.47
N ARG A 123 0.91 11.43 -11.16
CA ARG A 123 1.79 10.78 -10.19
C ARG A 123 1.68 11.46 -8.84
N PRO A 124 1.66 10.70 -7.75
CA PRO A 124 1.76 11.30 -6.43
C PRO A 124 3.13 11.96 -6.27
N LEU A 125 3.15 13.10 -5.58
CA LEU A 125 4.40 13.81 -5.30
C LEU A 125 4.83 13.50 -3.88
N PHE A 126 5.97 12.84 -3.75
CA PHE A 126 6.59 12.53 -2.47
C PHE A 126 8.10 12.33 -2.63
N PRO A 127 8.89 12.59 -1.60
CA PRO A 127 8.46 13.12 -0.32
C PRO A 127 8.12 14.61 -0.41
N LYS A 128 7.23 15.04 0.46
CA LYS A 128 6.94 16.46 0.68
C LYS A 128 7.50 16.86 2.03
N GLN A 129 7.59 18.17 2.25
CA GLN A 129 7.99 18.68 3.55
C GLN A 129 7.06 18.13 4.63
N GLY A 130 7.64 17.60 5.69
CA GLY A 130 6.90 16.96 6.77
C GLY A 130 6.77 15.45 6.64
N ASP A 131 7.05 14.89 5.47
CA ASP A 131 7.08 13.43 5.32
C ASP A 131 8.28 12.84 6.09
N PRO A 132 8.15 11.62 6.61
CA PRO A 132 9.27 10.99 7.30
C PRO A 132 10.47 10.81 6.38
N LEU A 133 11.67 10.84 6.97
CA LEU A 133 12.86 10.36 6.29
C LEU A 133 12.75 8.84 6.12
N ALA A 134 13.49 8.31 5.16
CA ALA A 134 13.48 6.86 4.90
C ALA A 134 13.84 6.07 6.16
N PHE A 135 13.15 4.95 6.37
CA PHE A 135 13.42 4.06 7.50
C PHE A 135 13.11 2.62 7.12
N ALA A 136 13.80 1.69 7.78
CA ALA A 136 13.50 0.27 7.63
C ALA A 136 12.20 -0.07 8.33
N GLY A 137 11.48 -1.06 7.80
CA GLY A 137 10.27 -1.54 8.44
C GLY A 137 10.54 -2.56 9.54
N SER A 138 9.47 -3.03 10.15
CA SER A 138 9.50 -4.14 11.09
C SER A 138 9.30 -5.45 10.34
N PRO A 139 9.81 -6.59 10.87
CA PRO A 139 9.62 -7.87 10.19
C PRO A 139 8.15 -8.19 9.95
N ALA A 140 7.82 -8.61 8.73
CA ALA A 140 6.44 -8.92 8.35
C ALA A 140 5.90 -10.15 9.08
N ALA A 141 6.78 -11.02 9.53
CA ALA A 141 6.39 -12.21 10.29
C ALA A 141 6.07 -11.93 11.76
N GLY A 142 6.26 -10.71 12.19
CA GLY A 142 5.91 -10.30 13.57
C GLY A 142 7.07 -10.24 14.55
#